data_2d8e1d21bd02e8525623a5fea0dcbea2
#
_entry.id   2d8e1d21bd02e8525623a5fea0dcbea2
#
_cell.length_a   1.000
_cell.length_b   1.000
_cell.length_c   1.000
_cell.angle_alpha   90.00
_cell.angle_beta   90.00
_cell.angle_gamma   90.00
#
_symmetry.space_group_name_H-M   'P 1'
#
loop_
_entity.id
_entity.type
_entity.pdbx_description
1 polymer ?
#
loop_
_entity_poly.entity_id
_entity_poly.type
_entity_poly.pdbx_seq_one_letter_code
_entity_poly.pdbx_strand_id
1 'polypeptide(L)'
;MQRVLEEIAQERARQEHLLSIGKFTHTCASIDGMSEHARMTVLTEEYLEADELARAMLRLARGVNDRDELTELRKELVQIAAVAAAWVESIDTRIELSEG
;
A
#
# COMPACT_ATOMS: atom_id res chain seq x y z
N MET A 1 17.24 1.65 5.46
CA MET A 1 16.42 0.95 4.44
C MET A 1 15.87 -0.39 4.91
N GLN A 2 16.65 -1.18 5.62
CA GLN A 2 16.18 -2.49 6.11
C GLN A 2 14.92 -2.38 6.98
N ARG A 3 14.86 -1.44 7.90
CA ARG A 3 13.68 -1.20 8.74
C ARG A 3 12.43 -0.90 7.91
N VAL A 4 12.58 -0.09 6.88
CA VAL A 4 11.47 0.26 5.98
C VAL A 4 11.00 -0.97 5.23
N LEU A 5 11.91 -1.78 4.71
CA LEU A 5 11.56 -3.02 4.00
C LEU A 5 10.84 -4.01 4.92
N GLU A 6 11.27 -4.13 6.17
CA GLU A 6 10.61 -4.98 7.16
C GLU A 6 9.18 -4.52 7.43
N GLU A 7 8.97 -3.20 7.55
CA GLU A 7 7.63 -2.65 7.78
C GLU A 7 6.72 -2.85 6.58
N ILE A 8 7.24 -2.71 5.37
CA ILE A 8 6.48 -3.03 4.15
C ILE A 8 6.08 -4.51 4.14
N ALA A 9 7.02 -5.39 4.49
CA ALA A 9 6.74 -6.82 4.58
C ALA A 9 5.68 -7.14 5.64
N GLN A 10 5.73 -6.47 6.78
CA GLN A 10 4.72 -6.63 7.84
C GLN A 10 3.34 -6.18 7.38
N GLU A 11 3.25 -5.06 6.65
CA GLU A 11 1.98 -4.59 6.10
C GLU A 11 1.45 -5.56 5.04
N ARG A 12 2.32 -6.14 4.22
CA ARG A 12 1.92 -7.18 3.27
C ARG A 12 1.38 -8.42 4.01
N ALA A 13 2.05 -8.84 5.09
CA ALA A 13 1.59 -9.96 5.90
C ALA A 13 0.21 -9.68 6.52
N ARG A 14 -0.03 -8.44 6.97
CA ARG A 14 -1.33 -8.03 7.49
C ARG A 14 -2.42 -8.14 6.42
N GLN A 15 -2.17 -7.68 5.20
CA GLN A 15 -3.11 -7.76 4.10
C GLN A 15 -3.47 -9.22 3.80
N GLU A 16 -2.48 -10.11 3.74
CA GLU A 16 -2.70 -11.53 3.47
C GLU A 16 -3.46 -12.20 4.62
N HIS A 17 -3.19 -11.80 5.85
CA HIS A 17 -3.93 -12.30 7.01
C HIS A 17 -5.42 -11.92 6.91
N LEU A 18 -5.73 -10.65 6.57
CA LEU A 18 -7.10 -10.19 6.42
C LEU A 18 -7.83 -10.92 5.28
N LEU A 19 -7.11 -11.27 4.22
CA LEU A 19 -7.65 -12.11 3.16
C LEU A 19 -7.97 -13.52 3.69
N SER A 20 -7.05 -14.11 4.45
CA SER A 20 -7.20 -15.48 4.97
C SER A 20 -8.39 -15.62 5.93
N ILE A 21 -8.74 -14.58 6.67
CA ILE A 21 -9.88 -14.61 7.60
C ILE A 21 -11.17 -14.04 7.00
N GLY A 22 -11.19 -13.75 5.70
CA GLY A 22 -12.37 -13.31 4.99
C GLY A 22 -12.75 -11.83 5.16
N LYS A 23 -11.87 -11.01 5.73
CA LYS A 23 -12.08 -9.56 5.83
C LYS A 23 -11.91 -8.87 4.49
N PHE A 24 -11.04 -9.41 3.64
CA PHE A 24 -10.85 -8.98 2.26
C PHE A 24 -11.27 -10.11 1.34
N THR A 25 -11.81 -9.80 0.17
CA THR A 25 -12.07 -10.76 -0.90
C THR A 25 -10.86 -10.93 -1.80
N HIS A 26 -10.04 -9.88 -1.90
CA HIS A 26 -8.82 -9.85 -2.74
C HIS A 26 -7.80 -8.95 -2.09
N THR A 27 -6.52 -9.15 -2.46
CA THR A 27 -5.46 -8.15 -2.28
C THR A 27 -4.90 -7.83 -3.67
N CYS A 28 -4.11 -6.78 -3.79
CA CYS A 28 -3.46 -6.46 -5.06
C CYS A 28 -2.47 -7.53 -5.51
N ALA A 29 -2.10 -8.47 -4.64
CA ALA A 29 -1.28 -9.63 -4.97
C ALA A 29 -2.09 -10.78 -5.60
N SER A 30 -3.42 -10.74 -5.52
CA SER A 30 -4.29 -11.78 -6.10
C SER A 30 -4.07 -11.89 -7.61
N ILE A 31 -4.09 -13.10 -8.13
CA ILE A 31 -3.91 -13.34 -9.57
C ILE A 31 -5.24 -13.33 -10.32
N ASP A 32 -6.35 -13.58 -9.62
CA ASP A 32 -7.70 -13.60 -10.17
C ASP A 32 -8.59 -12.59 -9.46
N GLY A 33 -9.64 -12.17 -10.12
CA GLY A 33 -10.71 -11.39 -9.51
C GLY A 33 -10.44 -9.89 -9.40
N MET A 34 -9.27 -9.40 -9.82
CA MET A 34 -8.96 -7.98 -9.87
C MET A 34 -8.35 -7.59 -11.21
N SER A 35 -8.92 -6.57 -11.83
CA SER A 35 -8.32 -5.95 -13.02
C SER A 35 -7.15 -5.04 -12.61
N GLU A 36 -6.33 -4.66 -13.60
CA GLU A 36 -5.28 -3.66 -13.36
C GLU A 36 -5.89 -2.32 -12.93
N HIS A 37 -7.05 -1.96 -13.50
CA HIS A 37 -7.76 -0.75 -13.12
C HIS A 37 -8.23 -0.80 -11.65
N ALA A 38 -8.72 -1.95 -11.18
CA ALA A 38 -9.12 -2.11 -9.78
C ALA A 38 -7.92 -1.95 -8.83
N ARG A 39 -6.76 -2.50 -9.20
CA ARG A 39 -5.53 -2.33 -8.43
C ARG A 39 -5.09 -0.88 -8.40
N MET A 40 -5.19 -0.19 -9.53
CA MET A 40 -4.86 1.24 -9.59
C MET A 40 -5.79 2.06 -8.70
N THR A 41 -7.06 1.68 -8.61
CA THR A 41 -8.02 2.36 -7.73
C THR A 41 -7.60 2.24 -6.26
N VAL A 42 -7.19 1.04 -5.83
CA VAL A 42 -6.70 0.83 -4.46
C VAL A 42 -5.48 1.70 -4.19
N LEU A 43 -4.52 1.70 -5.11
CA LEU A 43 -3.31 2.52 -4.97
C LEU A 43 -3.63 4.02 -4.91
N THR A 44 -4.59 4.46 -5.74
CA THR A 44 -5.01 5.86 -5.78
C THR A 44 -5.67 6.28 -4.48
N GLU A 45 -6.49 5.43 -3.87
CA GLU A 45 -7.11 5.71 -2.58
C GLU A 45 -6.06 5.94 -1.50
N GLU A 46 -5.04 5.09 -1.43
CA GLU A 46 -3.93 5.25 -0.49
C GLU A 46 -3.13 6.54 -0.77
N TYR A 47 -2.88 6.82 -2.05
CA TYR A 47 -2.21 8.06 -2.45
C TYR A 47 -3.00 9.29 -2.00
N LEU A 48 -4.32 9.30 -2.18
CA LEU A 48 -5.16 10.45 -1.80
C LEU A 48 -5.15 10.68 -0.29
N GLU A 49 -5.11 9.62 0.52
CA GLU A 49 -4.97 9.75 1.96
C GLU A 49 -3.65 10.42 2.35
N ALA A 50 -2.55 10.02 1.72
CA ALA A 50 -1.24 10.64 1.95
C ALA A 50 -1.21 12.10 1.47
N ASP A 51 -1.81 12.36 0.30
CA ASP A 51 -1.90 13.71 -0.26
C ASP A 51 -2.68 14.65 0.66
N GLU A 52 -3.78 14.18 1.23
CA GLU A 52 -4.58 14.97 2.17
C GLU A 52 -3.77 15.35 3.41
N LEU A 53 -3.02 14.41 3.96
CA LEU A 53 -2.14 14.67 5.11
C LEU A 53 -1.06 15.69 4.77
N ALA A 54 -0.41 15.55 3.62
CA ALA A 54 0.63 16.47 3.18
C ALA A 54 0.08 17.88 2.96
N ARG A 55 -1.11 17.99 2.38
CA ARG A 55 -1.79 19.27 2.18
C ARG A 55 -2.19 19.92 3.50
N ALA A 56 -2.66 19.12 4.47
CA ALA A 56 -3.01 19.61 5.79
C ALA A 56 -1.79 20.19 6.52
N MET A 57 -0.64 19.53 6.42
CA MET A 57 0.61 20.02 6.99
C MET A 57 0.98 21.38 6.42
N LEU A 58 0.80 21.56 5.11
CA LEU A 58 1.08 22.83 4.43
C LEU A 58 0.09 23.93 4.86
N ARG A 59 -1.21 23.63 4.88
CA ARG A 59 -2.26 24.60 5.20
C ARG A 59 -2.16 25.12 6.64
N LEU A 60 -1.81 24.25 7.58
CA LEU A 60 -1.76 24.60 8.99
C LEU A 60 -0.47 25.33 9.35
N ALA A 61 0.42 25.54 8.39
CA ALA A 61 1.71 26.20 8.56
C ALA A 61 2.52 25.60 9.73
N ARG A 62 2.28 24.32 10.02
CA ARG A 62 3.03 23.60 11.05
C ARG A 62 4.40 23.29 10.50
N GLY A 63 5.38 23.25 11.40
CA GLY A 63 6.72 22.91 10.98
C GLY A 63 6.78 21.52 10.39
N VAL A 64 7.63 21.32 9.37
CA VAL A 64 7.84 20.03 8.72
C VAL A 64 8.33 18.95 9.68
N ASN A 65 8.63 19.32 10.93
CA ASN A 65 9.13 18.43 11.96
C ASN A 65 8.08 18.05 13.01
N ASP A 66 6.79 18.33 12.76
CA ASP A 66 5.73 17.88 13.66
C ASP A 66 5.73 16.34 13.66
N ARG A 67 6.08 15.76 14.80
CA ARG A 67 6.31 14.33 14.93
C ARG A 67 5.05 13.51 14.64
N ASP A 68 3.91 13.95 15.13
CA ASP A 68 2.66 13.20 14.97
C ASP A 68 2.21 13.17 13.52
N GLU A 69 2.29 14.31 12.84
CA GLU A 69 1.93 14.40 11.43
C GLU A 69 2.90 13.63 10.56
N LEU A 70 4.21 13.71 10.84
CA LEU A 70 5.21 12.94 10.12
C LEU A 70 5.02 11.43 10.31
N THR A 71 4.66 11.01 11.52
CA THR A 71 4.38 9.60 11.82
C THR A 71 3.18 9.09 11.03
N GLU A 72 2.09 9.86 10.97
CA GLU A 72 0.92 9.48 10.18
C GLU A 72 1.22 9.44 8.68
N LEU A 73 1.93 10.44 8.17
CA LEU A 73 2.33 10.45 6.76
C LEU A 73 3.22 9.25 6.42
N ARG A 74 4.17 8.94 7.31
CA ARG A 74 5.05 7.78 7.13
C ARG A 74 4.25 6.48 7.04
N LYS A 75 3.27 6.32 7.91
CA LYS A 75 2.38 5.16 7.91
C LYS A 75 1.64 5.01 6.58
N GLU A 76 1.10 6.09 6.06
CA GLU A 76 0.42 6.07 4.76
C GLU A 76 1.37 5.72 3.62
N LEU A 77 2.61 6.24 3.67
CA LEU A 77 3.61 5.92 2.64
C LEU A 77 4.02 4.44 2.68
N VAL A 78 4.13 3.84 3.86
CA VAL A 78 4.37 2.40 3.99
C VAL A 78 3.21 1.59 3.39
N GLN A 79 1.97 2.02 3.60
CA GLN A 79 0.80 1.38 3.01
C GLN A 79 0.81 1.48 1.49
N ILE A 80 1.16 2.63 0.93
CA ILE A 80 1.31 2.80 -0.53
C ILE A 80 2.36 1.84 -1.07
N ALA A 81 3.51 1.76 -0.42
CA ALA A 81 4.58 0.86 -0.83
C ALA A 81 4.14 -0.61 -0.78
N ALA A 82 3.39 -1.00 0.26
CA ALA A 82 2.88 -2.35 0.39
C ALA A 82 1.85 -2.70 -0.69
N VAL A 83 0.97 -1.77 -1.06
CA VAL A 83 0.01 -1.97 -2.16
C VAL A 83 0.75 -2.14 -3.48
N ALA A 84 1.74 -1.29 -3.74
CA ALA A 84 2.56 -1.40 -4.95
C ALA A 84 3.32 -2.73 -4.99
N ALA A 85 3.92 -3.14 -3.87
CA ALA A 85 4.63 -4.42 -3.77
C ALA A 85 3.68 -5.60 -4.04
N ALA A 86 2.46 -5.56 -3.50
CA ALA A 86 1.44 -6.58 -3.75
C ALA A 86 1.11 -6.69 -5.23
N TRP A 87 0.95 -5.56 -5.90
CA TRP A 87 0.66 -5.53 -7.32
C TRP A 87 1.81 -6.12 -8.14
N VAL A 88 3.05 -5.77 -7.80
CA VAL A 88 4.23 -6.37 -8.45
C VAL A 88 4.24 -7.89 -8.26
N GLU A 89 3.95 -8.38 -7.07
CA GLU A 89 3.85 -9.83 -6.80
C GLU A 89 2.82 -10.50 -7.72
N SER A 90 1.66 -9.88 -7.90
CA SER A 90 0.63 -10.39 -8.80
C SER A 90 1.12 -10.47 -10.25
N ILE A 91 1.79 -9.41 -10.70
CA ILE A 91 2.34 -9.35 -12.06
C ILE A 91 3.38 -10.44 -12.27
N ASP A 92 4.32 -10.57 -11.33
CA ASP A 92 5.38 -11.58 -11.39
C ASP A 92 4.79 -12.98 -11.48
N THR A 93 3.82 -13.30 -10.65
CA THR A 93 3.16 -14.61 -10.65
C THR A 93 2.46 -14.87 -11.99
N ARG A 94 1.74 -13.88 -12.51
CA ARG A 94 1.03 -14.02 -13.79
C ARG A 94 1.99 -14.18 -14.98
N ILE A 95 3.13 -13.50 -14.94
CA ILE A 95 4.19 -13.69 -15.96
C ILE A 95 4.71 -15.12 -15.89
N GLU A 96 5.05 -15.61 -14.71
CA GLU A 96 5.55 -16.98 -14.51
C GLU A 96 4.52 -18.01 -15.01
N LEU A 97 3.25 -17.83 -14.71
CA LEU A 97 2.19 -18.73 -15.18
C LEU A 97 2.03 -18.70 -16.69
N SER A 98 2.21 -17.54 -17.31
CA SER A 98 2.09 -17.44 -18.78
C SER A 98 3.27 -18.07 -19.52
N GLU A 99 4.45 -18.17 -18.88
CA GLU A 99 5.64 -18.82 -19.45
C GLU A 99 5.61 -20.34 -19.33
N GLY A 100 4.83 -20.83 -18.37
CA GLY A 100 4.66 -22.25 -18.15
C GLY A 100 3.66 -22.86 -19.08
#